data_edcf8efd562227f2e35e24de538fda7c
#
_entry.id   edcf8efd562227f2e35e24de538fda7c
#
_cell.length_a   1.000
_cell.length_b   1.000
_cell.length_c   1.000
_cell.angle_alpha   90.00
_cell.angle_beta   90.00
_cell.angle_gamma   90.00
#
_symmetry.space_group_name_H-M   'P 1'
#
loop_
_entity.id
_entity.type
_entity.pdbx_description
1 polymer ?
#
loop_
_entity_poly.entity_id
_entity_poly.type
_entity_poly.pdbx_seq_one_letter_code
_entity_poly.pdbx_strand_id
1 'polypeptide(L)'
;MKEATITPFAKPLYIMTKPVGAVCNLACDYCYYLEKSKLYEEQPRHVMSDELLEKFIKEYIQSQTMPQVLFTWHGGETLMRPLVFYKKALELQKKYAGGRTIDNCIQTNGTLLTDEWCEFFRENNFLVGISIDGPQEFHDEYRKNKMGQPSFYKVMKGINLLKKHGVEWNAMAVVNDYNADYPLDFYRFFRDELDCHYIQFTPIVERLSNRADGLRLSSLKQKDGELASFSITPEQWGNFLCTIFDEWVLN
;
A
#
# COMPACT_ATOMS: atom_id res chain seq x y z
N MET A 1 -28.44 8.25 -24.83
CA MET A 1 -28.46 8.54 -23.37
C MET A 1 -27.76 9.88 -23.17
N LYS A 2 -28.39 10.84 -22.47
CA LYS A 2 -27.70 12.09 -22.12
C LYS A 2 -26.54 11.76 -21.20
N GLU A 3 -25.32 12.19 -21.51
CA GLU A 3 -24.20 12.10 -20.57
C GLU A 3 -24.59 12.87 -19.29
N ALA A 4 -24.50 12.21 -18.17
CA ALA A 4 -24.72 12.86 -16.88
C ALA A 4 -23.64 13.92 -16.68
N THR A 5 -24.03 15.16 -16.44
CA THR A 5 -23.07 16.23 -16.12
C THR A 5 -22.60 16.00 -14.69
N ILE A 6 -21.32 15.68 -14.52
CA ILE A 6 -20.72 15.51 -13.19
C ILE A 6 -20.43 16.90 -12.64
N THR A 7 -21.05 17.22 -11.51
CA THR A 7 -20.76 18.47 -10.77
C THR A 7 -19.58 18.21 -9.86
N PRO A 8 -18.49 19.03 -9.88
CA PRO A 8 -17.37 18.89 -8.98
C PRO A 8 -17.78 18.95 -7.50
N PHE A 9 -17.14 18.16 -6.66
CA PHE A 9 -17.36 18.20 -5.22
C PHE A 9 -16.85 19.53 -4.62
N ALA A 10 -17.49 20.02 -3.57
CA ALA A 10 -17.05 21.21 -2.85
C ALA A 10 -15.70 21.03 -2.16
N LYS A 11 -15.30 19.78 -1.88
CA LYS A 11 -13.99 19.41 -1.31
C LYS A 11 -13.31 18.37 -2.21
N PRO A 12 -11.96 18.33 -2.22
CA PRO A 12 -11.23 17.34 -2.98
C PRO A 12 -11.59 15.92 -2.52
N LEU A 13 -11.75 15.02 -3.47
CA LEU A 13 -11.99 13.61 -3.23
C LEU A 13 -10.69 12.84 -3.44
N TYR A 14 -10.33 11.96 -2.48
CA TYR A 14 -9.20 11.06 -2.60
C TYR A 14 -9.71 9.63 -2.76
N ILE A 15 -9.28 8.96 -3.83
CA ILE A 15 -9.67 7.58 -4.13
C ILE A 15 -8.43 6.70 -4.21
N MET A 16 -8.41 5.67 -3.38
CA MET A 16 -7.43 4.60 -3.45
C MET A 16 -7.98 3.51 -4.37
N THR A 17 -7.32 3.30 -5.50
CA THR A 17 -7.76 2.38 -6.55
C THR A 17 -7.03 1.05 -6.45
N LYS A 18 -7.79 -0.05 -6.57
CA LYS A 18 -7.29 -1.43 -6.44
C LYS A 18 -7.48 -2.24 -7.73
N PRO A 19 -6.59 -2.10 -8.71
CA PRO A 19 -6.78 -2.71 -10.05
C PRO A 19 -6.83 -4.24 -10.05
N VAL A 20 -6.28 -4.88 -9.02
CA VAL A 20 -6.26 -6.35 -8.84
C VAL A 20 -7.09 -6.81 -7.62
N GLY A 21 -7.85 -5.89 -7.00
CA GLY A 21 -8.59 -6.20 -5.78
C GLY A 21 -7.66 -6.67 -4.65
N ALA A 22 -7.99 -7.81 -4.04
CA ALA A 22 -7.24 -8.41 -2.93
C ALA A 22 -6.12 -9.37 -3.37
N VAL A 23 -5.94 -9.59 -4.68
CA VAL A 23 -4.95 -10.56 -5.18
C VAL A 23 -3.52 -10.10 -4.87
N CYS A 24 -2.72 -10.97 -4.24
CA CYS A 24 -1.33 -10.73 -3.88
C CYS A 24 -0.47 -11.96 -4.14
N ASN A 25 0.81 -11.77 -4.39
CA ASN A 25 1.80 -12.83 -4.49
C ASN A 25 2.39 -13.24 -3.13
N LEU A 26 2.21 -12.40 -2.10
CA LEU A 26 2.52 -12.71 -0.70
C LEU A 26 1.28 -13.20 0.06
N ALA A 27 1.52 -13.74 1.27
CA ALA A 27 0.51 -14.18 2.22
C ALA A 27 0.95 -13.77 3.64
N CYS A 28 1.11 -12.46 3.85
CA CYS A 28 1.50 -11.91 5.16
C CYS A 28 0.46 -12.27 6.22
N ASP A 29 0.90 -12.81 7.38
CA ASP A 29 0.01 -13.41 8.39
C ASP A 29 -1.03 -12.43 8.94
N TYR A 30 -0.68 -11.15 9.05
CA TYR A 30 -1.58 -10.09 9.51
C TYR A 30 -2.41 -9.43 8.39
N CYS A 31 -2.30 -9.87 7.12
CA CYS A 31 -2.89 -9.16 5.99
C CYS A 31 -4.41 -9.33 5.94
N TYR A 32 -5.13 -8.26 6.24
CA TYR A 32 -6.60 -8.24 6.20
C TYR A 32 -7.19 -8.41 4.78
N TYR A 33 -6.36 -8.36 3.72
CA TYR A 33 -6.82 -8.64 2.35
C TYR A 33 -6.93 -10.13 2.03
N LEU A 34 -6.19 -10.99 2.71
CA LEU A 34 -6.18 -12.43 2.42
C LEU A 34 -7.58 -13.04 2.46
N GLU A 35 -8.39 -12.62 3.42
CA GLU A 35 -9.76 -13.12 3.58
C GLU A 35 -10.75 -12.52 2.59
N LYS A 36 -10.48 -11.30 2.12
CA LYS A 36 -11.39 -10.62 1.19
C LYS A 36 -11.43 -11.26 -0.19
N SER A 37 -10.43 -12.06 -0.53
CA SER A 37 -10.47 -12.87 -1.75
C SER A 37 -11.65 -13.87 -1.72
N LYS A 38 -12.05 -14.34 -0.53
CA LYS A 38 -13.18 -15.26 -0.35
C LYS A 38 -14.55 -14.63 -0.64
N LEU A 39 -14.65 -13.29 -0.57
CA LEU A 39 -15.89 -12.58 -0.91
C LEU A 39 -16.27 -12.68 -2.39
N TYR A 40 -15.35 -13.19 -3.21
CA TYR A 40 -15.45 -13.20 -4.66
C TYR A 40 -15.22 -14.62 -5.24
N GLU A 41 -15.62 -15.65 -4.52
CA GLU A 41 -15.40 -17.07 -4.90
C GLU A 41 -15.93 -17.43 -6.29
N GLU A 42 -17.03 -16.81 -6.71
CA GLU A 42 -17.64 -17.04 -8.03
C GLU A 42 -16.89 -16.37 -9.19
N GLN A 43 -16.01 -15.42 -8.90
CA GLN A 43 -15.22 -14.70 -9.92
C GLN A 43 -13.76 -14.59 -9.50
N PRO A 44 -12.92 -15.57 -9.82
CA PRO A 44 -11.55 -15.68 -9.27
C PRO A 44 -10.59 -14.57 -9.71
N ARG A 45 -10.97 -13.64 -10.57
CA ARG A 45 -10.13 -12.55 -11.06
C ARG A 45 -10.90 -11.24 -11.16
N HIS A 46 -10.97 -10.52 -10.03
CA HIS A 46 -11.45 -9.13 -10.02
C HIS A 46 -10.35 -8.19 -10.50
N VAL A 47 -10.18 -8.15 -11.80
CA VAL A 47 -9.21 -7.29 -12.46
C VAL A 47 -9.97 -6.17 -13.14
N MET A 48 -9.59 -4.92 -12.85
CA MET A 48 -10.18 -3.76 -13.48
C MET A 48 -10.08 -3.86 -15.00
N SER A 49 -11.24 -3.77 -15.71
CA SER A 49 -11.24 -3.76 -17.16
C SER A 49 -10.78 -2.42 -17.71
N ASP A 50 -10.46 -2.37 -18.99
CA ASP A 50 -10.04 -1.15 -19.66
C ASP A 50 -11.16 -0.11 -19.71
N GLU A 51 -12.40 -0.53 -19.89
CA GLU A 51 -13.58 0.32 -19.89
C GLU A 51 -13.81 0.94 -18.50
N LEU A 52 -13.64 0.14 -17.45
CA LEU A 52 -13.76 0.61 -16.08
C LEU A 52 -12.61 1.57 -15.72
N LEU A 53 -11.39 1.30 -16.19
CA LEU A 53 -10.25 2.19 -16.03
C LEU A 53 -10.51 3.56 -16.66
N GLU A 54 -10.99 3.59 -17.92
CA GLU A 54 -11.29 4.85 -18.61
C GLU A 54 -12.42 5.61 -17.91
N LYS A 55 -13.50 4.93 -17.55
CA LYS A 55 -14.61 5.52 -16.80
C LYS A 55 -14.13 6.11 -15.47
N PHE A 56 -13.37 5.35 -14.70
CA PHE A 56 -12.82 5.80 -13.41
C PHE A 56 -11.95 7.05 -13.58
N ILE A 57 -10.98 7.04 -14.50
CA ILE A 57 -10.06 8.17 -14.70
C ILE A 57 -10.84 9.43 -15.15
N LYS A 58 -11.74 9.29 -16.11
CA LYS A 58 -12.57 10.40 -16.60
C LYS A 58 -13.40 11.02 -15.46
N GLU A 59 -14.18 10.19 -14.76
CA GLU A 59 -15.09 10.66 -13.72
C GLU A 59 -14.32 11.20 -12.50
N TYR A 60 -13.21 10.57 -12.12
CA TYR A 60 -12.39 11.03 -11.00
C TYR A 60 -11.77 12.40 -11.26
N ILE A 61 -11.18 12.63 -12.43
CA ILE A 61 -10.63 13.94 -12.81
C ILE A 61 -11.73 14.99 -12.90
N GLN A 62 -12.87 14.67 -13.53
CA GLN A 62 -13.98 15.61 -13.70
C GLN A 62 -14.64 16.01 -12.37
N SER A 63 -14.63 15.12 -11.37
CA SER A 63 -15.19 15.39 -10.04
C SER A 63 -14.31 16.28 -9.16
N GLN A 64 -13.05 16.50 -9.53
CA GLN A 64 -12.12 17.29 -8.72
C GLN A 64 -12.32 18.79 -8.91
N THR A 65 -12.22 19.52 -7.78
CA THR A 65 -12.24 20.99 -7.75
C THR A 65 -10.85 21.61 -7.72
N MET A 66 -9.82 20.80 -7.40
CA MET A 66 -8.43 21.25 -7.27
C MET A 66 -7.68 21.18 -8.60
N PRO A 67 -6.66 22.04 -8.80
CA PRO A 67 -5.83 22.01 -9.99
C PRO A 67 -4.89 20.78 -10.06
N GLN A 68 -4.69 20.11 -8.94
CA GLN A 68 -3.85 18.91 -8.79
C GLN A 68 -4.70 17.71 -8.43
N VAL A 69 -4.50 16.58 -9.12
CA VAL A 69 -5.24 15.33 -8.92
C VAL A 69 -4.25 14.21 -8.67
N LEU A 70 -4.33 13.59 -7.49
CA LEU A 70 -3.48 12.46 -7.10
C LEU A 70 -4.21 11.14 -7.35
N PHE A 71 -3.60 10.28 -8.16
CA PHE A 71 -4.00 8.88 -8.32
C PHE A 71 -3.20 7.99 -7.39
N THR A 72 -3.90 7.26 -6.51
CA THR A 72 -3.30 6.30 -5.58
C THR A 72 -3.63 4.88 -6.02
N TRP A 73 -2.61 4.17 -6.50
CA TRP A 73 -2.71 2.78 -6.94
C TRP A 73 -2.33 1.85 -5.79
N HIS A 74 -3.25 1.00 -5.39
CA HIS A 74 -3.10 0.10 -4.25
C HIS A 74 -3.72 -1.27 -4.56
N GLY A 75 -3.86 -2.16 -3.59
CA GLY A 75 -4.55 -3.44 -3.75
C GLY A 75 -3.97 -4.51 -2.85
N GLY A 76 -4.05 -5.76 -3.28
CA GLY A 76 -3.24 -6.83 -2.74
C GLY A 76 -1.78 -6.57 -3.12
N GLU A 77 -1.37 -6.94 -4.35
CA GLU A 77 -0.11 -6.48 -4.92
C GLU A 77 -0.35 -5.81 -6.27
N THR A 78 -0.10 -4.53 -6.33
CA THR A 78 -0.44 -3.65 -7.44
C THR A 78 0.34 -4.00 -8.71
N LEU A 79 1.60 -4.43 -8.59
CA LEU A 79 2.45 -4.82 -9.71
C LEU A 79 2.06 -6.18 -10.33
N MET A 80 1.07 -6.87 -9.80
CA MET A 80 0.45 -8.02 -10.49
C MET A 80 -0.38 -7.58 -11.72
N ARG A 81 -0.74 -6.29 -11.82
CA ARG A 81 -1.18 -5.73 -13.10
C ARG A 81 0.03 -5.49 -14.00
N PRO A 82 0.00 -5.90 -15.26
CA PRO A 82 1.11 -5.68 -16.17
C PRO A 82 1.32 -4.19 -16.46
N LEU A 83 2.55 -3.82 -16.78
CA LEU A 83 2.97 -2.43 -17.02
C LEU A 83 2.12 -1.73 -18.10
N VAL A 84 1.66 -2.47 -19.12
CA VAL A 84 0.80 -1.94 -20.18
C VAL A 84 -0.50 -1.29 -19.66
N PHE A 85 -1.02 -1.80 -18.54
CA PHE A 85 -2.19 -1.21 -17.87
C PHE A 85 -1.89 0.21 -17.37
N TYR A 86 -0.74 0.42 -16.75
CA TYR A 86 -0.35 1.73 -16.21
C TYR A 86 0.05 2.69 -17.32
N LYS A 87 0.67 2.22 -18.40
CA LYS A 87 0.90 3.02 -19.61
C LYS A 87 -0.42 3.55 -20.16
N LYS A 88 -1.43 2.68 -20.28
CA LYS A 88 -2.78 3.09 -20.70
C LYS A 88 -3.43 4.05 -19.69
N ALA A 89 -3.25 3.86 -18.40
CA ALA A 89 -3.76 4.78 -17.38
C ALA A 89 -3.19 6.19 -17.58
N LEU A 90 -1.89 6.34 -17.84
CA LEU A 90 -1.26 7.63 -18.11
C LEU A 90 -1.79 8.29 -19.39
N GLU A 91 -2.00 7.51 -20.45
CA GLU A 91 -2.62 8.03 -21.69
C GLU A 91 -4.02 8.59 -21.42
N LEU A 92 -4.84 7.87 -20.65
CA LEU A 92 -6.18 8.31 -20.29
C LEU A 92 -6.15 9.52 -19.34
N GLN A 93 -5.25 9.54 -18.35
CA GLN A 93 -5.04 10.70 -17.50
C GLN A 93 -4.70 11.93 -18.32
N LYS A 94 -3.76 11.83 -19.26
CA LYS A 94 -3.41 12.91 -20.18
C LYS A 94 -4.60 13.36 -21.02
N LYS A 95 -5.39 12.41 -21.55
CA LYS A 95 -6.60 12.67 -22.35
C LYS A 95 -7.63 13.50 -21.59
N TYR A 96 -7.81 13.23 -20.30
CA TYR A 96 -8.87 13.82 -19.47
C TYR A 96 -8.39 14.91 -18.49
N ALA A 97 -7.09 15.22 -18.44
CA ALA A 97 -6.50 16.15 -17.47
C ALA A 97 -7.18 17.54 -17.44
N GLY A 98 -7.61 18.07 -18.61
CA GLY A 98 -8.31 19.35 -18.66
C GLY A 98 -7.53 20.53 -18.06
N GLY A 99 -6.20 20.52 -18.20
CA GLY A 99 -5.29 21.53 -17.65
C GLY A 99 -4.88 21.29 -16.18
N ARG A 100 -5.31 20.20 -15.56
CA ARG A 100 -4.88 19.81 -14.20
C ARG A 100 -3.53 19.12 -14.21
N THR A 101 -2.77 19.29 -13.14
CA THR A 101 -1.59 18.46 -12.86
C THR A 101 -2.05 17.12 -12.33
N ILE A 102 -1.50 16.04 -12.90
CA ILE A 102 -1.83 14.68 -12.49
C ILE A 102 -0.59 14.05 -11.86
N ASP A 103 -0.72 13.62 -10.62
CA ASP A 103 0.31 12.90 -9.88
C ASP A 103 -0.11 11.45 -9.67
N ASN A 104 0.87 10.57 -9.58
CA ASN A 104 0.65 9.15 -9.34
C ASN A 104 1.50 8.65 -8.19
N CYS A 105 0.90 7.94 -7.25
CA CYS A 105 1.60 7.13 -6.26
C CYS A 105 1.13 5.68 -6.33
N ILE A 106 2.03 4.76 -6.03
CA ILE A 106 1.77 3.33 -6.06
C ILE A 106 2.31 2.65 -4.83
N GLN A 107 1.48 1.83 -4.17
CA GLN A 107 1.89 1.02 -3.03
C GLN A 107 2.15 -0.42 -3.48
N THR A 108 3.32 -0.93 -3.14
CA THR A 108 3.75 -2.30 -3.49
C THR A 108 4.53 -2.96 -2.37
N ASN A 109 4.54 -4.29 -2.36
CA ASN A 109 5.44 -5.06 -1.51
C ASN A 109 6.88 -5.12 -2.07
N GLY A 110 7.14 -4.53 -3.21
CA GLY A 110 8.47 -4.40 -3.82
C GLY A 110 9.04 -5.67 -4.45
N THR A 111 8.44 -6.84 -4.23
CA THR A 111 9.04 -8.13 -4.66
C THR A 111 8.96 -8.39 -6.16
N LEU A 112 8.14 -7.64 -6.89
CA LEU A 112 7.94 -7.75 -8.34
C LEU A 112 8.60 -6.62 -9.12
N LEU A 113 9.34 -5.73 -8.47
CA LEU A 113 10.07 -4.65 -9.14
C LEU A 113 11.16 -5.21 -10.07
N THR A 114 11.26 -4.60 -11.24
CA THR A 114 12.26 -4.85 -12.27
C THR A 114 12.85 -3.54 -12.77
N ASP A 115 13.93 -3.58 -13.54
CA ASP A 115 14.49 -2.39 -14.18
C ASP A 115 13.42 -1.67 -15.03
N GLU A 116 12.61 -2.41 -15.81
CA GLU A 116 11.53 -1.82 -16.64
C GLU A 116 10.48 -1.06 -15.80
N TRP A 117 10.10 -1.60 -14.62
CA TRP A 117 9.20 -0.91 -13.71
C TRP A 117 9.82 0.37 -13.16
N CYS A 118 11.09 0.32 -12.76
CA CYS A 118 11.77 1.48 -12.20
C CYS A 118 12.01 2.58 -13.24
N GLU A 119 12.36 2.23 -14.47
CA GLU A 119 12.44 3.16 -15.60
C GLU A 119 11.09 3.87 -15.83
N PHE A 120 10.01 3.09 -15.90
CA PHE A 120 8.67 3.64 -16.06
C PHE A 120 8.29 4.60 -14.92
N PHE A 121 8.57 4.24 -13.66
CA PHE A 121 8.27 5.09 -12.52
C PHE A 121 9.09 6.38 -12.54
N ARG A 122 10.36 6.28 -12.88
CA ARG A 122 11.25 7.45 -12.98
C ARG A 122 10.81 8.41 -14.08
N GLU A 123 10.53 7.89 -15.27
CA GLU A 123 10.11 8.69 -16.43
C GLU A 123 8.77 9.41 -16.20
N ASN A 124 7.90 8.84 -15.40
CA ASN A 124 6.55 9.36 -15.17
C ASN A 124 6.34 9.93 -13.75
N ASN A 125 7.44 10.18 -13.00
CA ASN A 125 7.44 10.81 -11.69
C ASN A 125 6.48 10.13 -10.67
N PHE A 126 6.46 8.81 -10.64
CA PHE A 126 5.71 8.08 -9.62
C PHE A 126 6.40 8.18 -8.26
N LEU A 127 5.60 8.39 -7.20
CA LEU A 127 6.02 8.12 -5.84
C LEU A 127 5.72 6.66 -5.52
N VAL A 128 6.72 5.88 -5.14
CA VAL A 128 6.58 4.44 -4.85
C VAL A 128 6.61 4.20 -3.35
N GLY A 129 5.50 3.75 -2.78
CA GLY A 129 5.43 3.27 -1.41
C GLY A 129 5.86 1.80 -1.33
N ILE A 130 6.85 1.50 -0.51
CA ILE A 130 7.35 0.14 -0.28
C ILE A 130 6.91 -0.37 1.08
N SER A 131 6.28 -1.54 1.08
CA SER A 131 5.91 -2.22 2.32
C SER A 131 7.09 -3.01 2.87
N ILE A 132 7.70 -2.52 3.97
CA ILE A 132 8.81 -3.18 4.67
C ILE A 132 8.72 -2.90 6.17
N ASP A 133 8.85 -3.93 7.02
CA ASP A 133 8.56 -3.86 8.46
C ASP A 133 9.83 -3.86 9.33
N GLY A 134 10.88 -3.18 8.88
CA GLY A 134 12.14 -3.07 9.60
C GLY A 134 13.21 -4.06 9.13
N PRO A 135 14.21 -4.40 9.98
CA PRO A 135 15.23 -5.41 9.72
C PRO A 135 14.66 -6.76 9.32
N GLN A 136 15.50 -7.60 8.76
CA GLN A 136 15.09 -8.91 8.22
C GLN A 136 14.25 -9.74 9.21
N GLU A 137 14.68 -9.82 10.46
CA GLU A 137 14.00 -10.63 11.48
C GLU A 137 12.57 -10.14 11.76
N PHE A 138 12.35 -8.81 11.81
CA PHE A 138 11.03 -8.23 12.00
C PHE A 138 10.16 -8.39 10.77
N HIS A 139 10.73 -8.16 9.59
CA HIS A 139 10.00 -8.29 8.34
C HIS A 139 9.56 -9.72 8.06
N ASP A 140 10.46 -10.68 8.20
CA ASP A 140 10.22 -12.08 7.83
C ASP A 140 9.38 -12.84 8.85
N GLU A 141 9.13 -12.27 10.05
CA GLU A 141 8.20 -12.86 11.02
C GLU A 141 6.79 -12.99 10.42
N TYR A 142 6.29 -11.95 9.78
CA TYR A 142 4.92 -11.92 9.27
C TYR A 142 4.80 -11.79 7.75
N ARG A 143 5.81 -11.22 7.05
CA ARG A 143 5.75 -11.02 5.60
C ARG A 143 6.34 -12.19 4.84
N LYS A 144 5.50 -13.18 4.61
CA LYS A 144 5.86 -14.43 3.94
C LYS A 144 5.15 -14.57 2.59
N ASN A 145 5.72 -15.37 1.71
CA ASN A 145 5.04 -15.75 0.47
C ASN A 145 4.00 -16.87 0.75
N LYS A 146 3.26 -17.27 -0.29
CA LYS A 146 2.22 -18.32 -0.18
C LYS A 146 2.75 -19.71 0.21
N MET A 147 4.07 -19.92 0.19
CA MET A 147 4.75 -21.16 0.62
C MET A 147 5.36 -20.99 2.02
N GLY A 148 5.04 -19.90 2.74
CA GLY A 148 5.61 -19.63 4.06
C GLY A 148 7.08 -19.18 4.06
N GLN A 149 7.65 -18.87 2.89
CA GLN A 149 9.05 -18.45 2.80
C GLN A 149 9.19 -16.94 3.03
N PRO A 150 10.33 -16.49 3.60
CA PRO A 150 10.64 -15.09 3.85
C PRO A 150 10.66 -14.25 2.57
N SER A 151 10.36 -12.97 2.70
CA SER A 151 10.30 -12.04 1.55
C SER A 151 11.32 -10.91 1.59
N PHE A 152 12.02 -10.69 2.70
CA PHE A 152 12.92 -9.55 2.92
C PHE A 152 13.93 -9.32 1.79
N TYR A 153 14.68 -10.36 1.38
CA TYR A 153 15.67 -10.23 0.30
C TYR A 153 15.09 -9.77 -1.03
N LYS A 154 13.84 -10.18 -1.33
CA LYS A 154 13.16 -9.75 -2.56
C LYS A 154 12.75 -8.28 -2.49
N VAL A 155 12.30 -7.84 -1.32
CA VAL A 155 11.95 -6.43 -1.07
C VAL A 155 13.21 -5.57 -1.16
N MET A 156 14.30 -5.97 -0.51
CA MET A 156 15.59 -5.26 -0.57
C MET A 156 16.12 -5.16 -1.99
N LYS A 157 15.98 -6.23 -2.79
CA LYS A 157 16.31 -6.16 -4.23
C LYS A 157 15.48 -5.09 -4.94
N GLY A 158 14.18 -5.02 -4.65
CA GLY A 158 13.29 -3.99 -5.19
C GLY A 158 13.70 -2.58 -4.78
N ILE A 159 14.02 -2.35 -3.51
CA ILE A 159 14.50 -1.05 -3.00
C ILE A 159 15.81 -0.65 -3.71
N ASN A 160 16.74 -1.59 -3.86
CA ASN A 160 18.00 -1.32 -4.56
C ASN A 160 17.79 -0.96 -6.04
N LEU A 161 16.77 -1.53 -6.70
CA LEU A 161 16.40 -1.13 -8.06
C LEU A 161 15.83 0.28 -8.09
N LEU A 162 14.95 0.66 -7.15
CA LEU A 162 14.44 2.04 -7.05
C LEU A 162 15.57 3.04 -6.87
N LYS A 163 16.50 2.76 -5.95
CA LYS A 163 17.69 3.59 -5.72
C LYS A 163 18.58 3.69 -6.96
N LYS A 164 18.85 2.58 -7.63
CA LYS A 164 19.64 2.51 -8.87
C LYS A 164 19.08 3.42 -9.96
N HIS A 165 17.75 3.45 -10.12
CA HIS A 165 17.07 4.25 -11.14
C HIS A 165 16.70 5.66 -10.67
N GLY A 166 17.00 6.04 -9.43
CA GLY A 166 16.65 7.34 -8.87
C GLY A 166 15.12 7.59 -8.80
N VAL A 167 14.37 6.54 -8.50
CA VAL A 167 12.91 6.63 -8.29
C VAL A 167 12.64 7.14 -6.88
N GLU A 168 11.75 8.12 -6.74
CA GLU A 168 11.28 8.57 -5.43
C GLU A 168 10.46 7.49 -4.75
N TRP A 169 10.80 7.20 -3.49
CA TRP A 169 10.11 6.18 -2.73
C TRP A 169 10.01 6.53 -1.24
N ASN A 170 9.03 5.95 -0.58
CA ASN A 170 8.87 5.98 0.86
C ASN A 170 8.63 4.57 1.42
N ALA A 171 8.85 4.39 2.71
CA ALA A 171 8.54 3.15 3.40
C ALA A 171 7.18 3.24 4.11
N MET A 172 6.41 2.16 3.99
CA MET A 172 5.25 1.90 4.85
C MET A 172 5.53 0.65 5.67
N ALA A 173 5.55 0.81 6.98
CA ALA A 173 5.92 -0.25 7.90
C ALA A 173 4.80 -0.53 8.90
N VAL A 174 4.49 -1.81 9.08
CA VAL A 174 3.53 -2.26 10.09
C VAL A 174 4.26 -2.43 11.41
N VAL A 175 3.74 -1.76 12.46
CA VAL A 175 4.18 -1.97 13.84
C VAL A 175 3.25 -3.00 14.48
N ASN A 176 3.84 -4.10 14.90
CA ASN A 176 3.17 -5.28 15.44
C ASN A 176 3.78 -5.70 16.78
N ASP A 177 3.25 -6.73 17.42
CA ASP A 177 3.72 -7.23 18.73
C ASP A 177 5.22 -7.59 18.74
N TYR A 178 5.75 -8.07 17.60
CA TYR A 178 7.13 -8.55 17.51
C TYR A 178 8.16 -7.42 17.38
N ASN A 179 7.82 -6.29 16.73
CA ASN A 179 8.76 -5.19 16.49
C ASN A 179 8.51 -3.95 17.36
N ALA A 180 7.34 -3.84 18.00
CA ALA A 180 6.96 -2.66 18.79
C ALA A 180 7.87 -2.35 19.98
N ASP A 181 8.50 -3.37 20.55
CA ASP A 181 9.39 -3.22 21.70
C ASP A 181 10.85 -2.88 21.32
N TYR A 182 11.12 -2.75 20.01
CA TYR A 182 12.45 -2.44 19.47
C TYR A 182 12.45 -1.17 18.60
N PRO A 183 11.94 -0.03 19.10
CA PRO A 183 11.73 1.18 18.28
C PRO A 183 13.02 1.75 17.66
N LEU A 184 14.16 1.68 18.39
CA LEU A 184 15.43 2.22 17.89
C LEU A 184 16.03 1.37 16.78
N ASP A 185 16.04 0.04 16.94
CA ASP A 185 16.54 -0.87 15.92
C ASP A 185 15.70 -0.76 14.65
N PHE A 186 14.38 -0.66 14.85
CA PHE A 186 13.41 -0.44 13.78
C PHE A 186 13.68 0.87 13.03
N TYR A 187 13.76 2.00 13.74
CA TYR A 187 13.94 3.33 13.14
C TYR A 187 15.32 3.50 12.50
N ARG A 188 16.39 3.07 13.17
CA ARG A 188 17.77 3.18 12.68
C ARG A 188 17.99 2.38 11.40
N PHE A 189 17.33 1.22 11.25
CA PHE A 189 17.35 0.47 9.99
C PHE A 189 16.88 1.33 8.81
N PHE A 190 15.77 2.05 8.95
CA PHE A 190 15.29 2.93 7.88
C PHE A 190 16.20 4.13 7.64
N ARG A 191 16.66 4.77 8.71
CA ARG A 191 17.50 5.96 8.61
C ARG A 191 18.91 5.62 8.11
N ASP A 192 19.58 4.67 8.76
CA ASP A 192 21.02 4.45 8.61
C ASP A 192 21.36 3.42 7.52
N GLU A 193 20.54 2.36 7.37
CA GLU A 193 20.79 1.31 6.38
C GLU A 193 20.07 1.57 5.06
N LEU A 194 18.82 2.03 5.14
CA LEU A 194 18.03 2.29 3.94
C LEU A 194 18.12 3.72 3.42
N ASP A 195 18.68 4.67 4.19
CA ASP A 195 18.66 6.11 3.83
C ASP A 195 17.25 6.55 3.39
N CYS A 196 16.24 6.13 4.17
CA CYS A 196 14.84 6.36 3.86
C CYS A 196 14.35 7.61 4.57
N HIS A 197 14.07 8.67 3.80
CA HIS A 197 13.68 9.97 4.36
C HIS A 197 12.21 10.05 4.79
N TYR A 198 11.34 9.17 4.29
CA TYR A 198 9.91 9.21 4.57
C TYR A 198 9.41 7.84 4.98
N ILE A 199 8.99 7.73 6.23
CA ILE A 199 8.51 6.47 6.82
C ILE A 199 7.10 6.70 7.34
N GLN A 200 6.18 5.81 6.99
CA GLN A 200 4.86 5.75 7.58
C GLN A 200 4.75 4.52 8.48
N PHE A 201 4.51 4.75 9.77
CA PHE A 201 4.23 3.70 10.74
C PHE A 201 2.73 3.41 10.81
N THR A 202 2.36 2.15 10.70
CA THR A 202 0.96 1.71 10.78
C THR A 202 0.82 0.71 11.92
N PRO A 203 0.23 1.11 13.07
CA PRO A 203 0.01 0.17 14.16
C PRO A 203 -1.07 -0.85 13.77
N ILE A 204 -0.82 -2.12 14.06
CA ILE A 204 -1.82 -3.16 13.80
C ILE A 204 -2.58 -3.52 15.06
N VAL A 205 -3.91 -3.44 14.98
CA VAL A 205 -4.83 -3.88 16.03
C VAL A 205 -6.00 -4.58 15.34
N GLU A 206 -6.07 -5.89 15.48
CA GLU A 206 -7.14 -6.69 14.87
C GLU A 206 -7.84 -7.54 15.93
N ARG A 207 -9.18 -7.60 15.86
CA ARG A 207 -9.97 -8.47 16.71
C ARG A 207 -10.34 -9.73 15.96
N LEU A 208 -10.13 -10.87 16.60
CA LEU A 208 -10.61 -12.15 16.10
C LEU A 208 -12.13 -12.19 16.21
N SER A 209 -12.78 -12.59 15.14
CA SER A 209 -14.23 -12.82 15.15
C SER A 209 -14.51 -14.31 15.10
N ASN A 210 -15.46 -14.75 15.92
CA ASN A 210 -15.97 -16.13 15.91
C ASN A 210 -17.05 -16.33 14.82
N ARG A 211 -16.94 -15.66 13.68
CA ARG A 211 -17.93 -15.76 12.60
C ARG A 211 -17.85 -17.11 11.90
N ALA A 212 -19.02 -17.73 11.69
CA ALA A 212 -19.12 -19.01 11.00
C ALA A 212 -18.66 -19.00 9.54
N ASP A 213 -18.58 -17.80 8.91
CA ASP A 213 -18.11 -17.59 7.54
C ASP A 213 -16.57 -17.51 7.45
N GLY A 214 -15.85 -17.65 8.57
CA GLY A 214 -14.39 -17.62 8.64
C GLY A 214 -13.78 -16.25 8.31
N LEU A 215 -14.58 -15.18 8.23
CA LEU A 215 -14.08 -13.82 8.07
C LEU A 215 -13.64 -13.28 9.44
N ARG A 216 -12.37 -12.90 9.56
CA ARG A 216 -11.82 -12.33 10.81
C ARG A 216 -12.32 -10.91 11.10
N LEU A 217 -12.99 -10.27 10.14
CA LEU A 217 -13.52 -8.92 10.31
C LEU A 217 -14.62 -8.92 11.37
N SER A 218 -14.27 -8.53 12.60
CA SER A 218 -15.26 -8.07 13.56
C SER A 218 -15.84 -6.75 13.04
N SER A 219 -17.17 -6.58 13.16
CA SER A 219 -17.75 -5.25 13.01
C SER A 219 -17.17 -4.35 14.10
N LEU A 220 -16.88 -3.07 13.79
CA LEU A 220 -16.46 -2.05 14.76
C LEU A 220 -17.41 -1.93 15.98
N LYS A 221 -18.61 -2.53 15.91
CA LYS A 221 -19.61 -2.59 16.98
C LYS A 221 -19.41 -3.76 17.94
N GLN A 222 -18.62 -4.77 17.59
CA GLN A 222 -18.35 -5.90 18.49
C GLN A 222 -17.20 -5.51 19.44
N LYS A 223 -17.56 -5.16 20.68
CA LYS A 223 -16.59 -4.87 21.75
C LYS A 223 -15.93 -6.12 22.34
N ASP A 224 -16.51 -7.28 22.10
CA ASP A 224 -16.16 -8.55 22.72
C ASP A 224 -15.49 -9.47 21.70
N GLY A 225 -14.20 -9.36 21.56
CA GLY A 225 -13.36 -10.25 20.75
C GLY A 225 -11.93 -10.19 21.24
N GLU A 226 -11.30 -11.34 21.32
CA GLU A 226 -9.87 -11.45 21.62
C GLU A 226 -9.06 -10.75 20.52
N LEU A 227 -8.01 -10.03 20.89
CA LEU A 227 -7.09 -9.44 19.93
C LEU A 227 -6.25 -10.55 19.28
N ALA A 228 -5.98 -10.40 18.00
CA ALA A 228 -5.01 -11.25 17.31
C ALA A 228 -3.64 -11.09 17.97
N SER A 229 -2.87 -12.16 18.03
CA SER A 229 -1.56 -12.20 18.73
C SER A 229 -0.56 -11.15 18.22
N PHE A 230 -0.65 -10.80 16.93
CA PHE A 230 0.20 -9.78 16.32
C PHE A 230 -0.23 -8.33 16.60
N SER A 231 -1.31 -8.12 17.36
CA SER A 231 -1.80 -6.77 17.69
C SER A 231 -0.95 -6.12 18.78
N ILE A 232 -0.69 -4.83 18.64
CA ILE A 232 0.04 -4.04 19.65
C ILE A 232 -0.90 -3.48 20.70
N THR A 233 -0.35 -3.18 21.88
CA THR A 233 -1.04 -2.47 22.94
C THR A 233 -0.92 -0.95 22.79
N PRO A 234 -1.80 -0.14 23.42
CA PRO A 234 -1.65 1.31 23.46
C PRO A 234 -0.31 1.75 24.09
N GLU A 235 0.18 1.04 25.11
CA GLU A 235 1.44 1.32 25.78
C GLU A 235 2.63 1.08 24.85
N GLN A 236 2.64 -0.04 24.13
CA GLN A 236 3.66 -0.33 23.11
C GLN A 236 3.70 0.75 22.04
N TRP A 237 2.52 1.14 21.54
CA TRP A 237 2.43 2.18 20.52
C TRP A 237 2.94 3.54 21.02
N GLY A 238 2.54 3.94 22.23
CA GLY A 238 3.01 5.17 22.86
C GLY A 238 4.51 5.19 23.04
N ASN A 239 5.09 4.12 23.61
CA ASN A 239 6.54 3.98 23.82
C ASN A 239 7.30 3.98 22.50
N PHE A 240 6.79 3.26 21.49
CA PHE A 240 7.39 3.21 20.14
C PHE A 240 7.52 4.61 19.53
N LEU A 241 6.43 5.38 19.52
CA LEU A 241 6.45 6.71 18.96
C LEU A 241 7.31 7.70 19.75
N CYS A 242 7.21 7.70 21.09
CA CYS A 242 8.00 8.61 21.93
C CYS A 242 9.50 8.33 21.78
N THR A 243 9.91 7.08 21.78
CA THR A 243 11.32 6.71 21.64
C THR A 243 11.88 7.11 20.27
N ILE A 244 11.12 6.90 19.19
CA ILE A 244 11.52 7.35 17.85
C ILE A 244 11.58 8.88 17.78
N PHE A 245 10.60 9.57 18.37
CA PHE A 245 10.58 11.03 18.38
C PHE A 245 11.82 11.60 19.09
N ASP A 246 12.16 11.06 20.25
CA ASP A 246 13.35 11.48 20.99
C ASP A 246 14.63 11.27 20.19
N GLU A 247 14.77 10.11 19.54
CA GLU A 247 15.93 9.81 18.67
C GLU A 247 15.96 10.77 17.44
N TRP A 248 14.81 11.01 16.83
CA TRP A 248 14.69 11.86 15.63
C TRP A 248 15.00 13.33 15.91
N VAL A 249 14.61 13.84 17.06
CA VAL A 249 14.86 15.25 17.46
C VAL A 249 16.34 15.48 17.80
N LEU A 250 17.03 14.46 18.30
CA LEU A 250 18.43 14.55 18.72
C LEU A 250 19.45 14.33 17.60
N ASN A 251 19.02 13.73 16.48
CA ASN A 251 19.87 13.37 15.35
C ASN A 251 19.26 13.82 14.02
#